data_8b71808efc1a078b0746c2b18d49ccd4
#
_entry.id   8b71808efc1a078b0746c2b18d49ccd4
#
_cell.length_a   1.000
_cell.length_b   1.000
_cell.length_c   1.000
_cell.angle_alpha   90.00
_cell.angle_beta   90.00
_cell.angle_gamma   90.00
#
_symmetry.space_group_name_H-M   'P 1'
#
loop_
_entity.id
_entity.type
_entity.pdbx_description
1 polymer ?
#
loop_
_entity_poly.entity_id
_entity_poly.type
_entity_poly.pdbx_seq_one_letter_code
_entity_poly.pdbx_strand_id
1 'polypeptide(L)'
;MSQPGVLPAQSLRGLIASGAITASPAIIPEQIQPASLDLRLGSVAYRVRASFLIGKGRTAADRIAEFEMHRIDLTQGAVLEKGCVYVVPLMESLALPQGITAVANAKSSTGRLDLLTRLITDGGTEFDRIAEGYHGPLYAEVCPKSFSVLVRAGQRLNQIRFRQGQAVLSDAELTALNAKDPLVSGEALISEGLGFSVDLKPAKGDLVGYRAKPHTGVVDLDKIGYYPAPEFWEEIHSQNGRIILDPGAFYILVSREAVTIPPDYAAEMAPFLAMVGEFRVHYAGFFDPGFGHAEAGGAGSRGVLEVRCHEAPFVLEHGQIVGRLVYERMAERPETLYGREISSNYQGQGLKLAKQFTTT
;
A
#
# COMPACT_ATOMS: atom_id res chain seq x y z
N MET A 1 11.50 20.50 20.50
CA MET A 1 10.32 20.19 19.66
C MET A 1 10.84 19.34 18.52
N SER A 2 10.25 18.17 18.27
CA SER A 2 10.56 17.37 17.09
C SER A 2 10.25 18.16 15.82
N GLN A 3 11.04 17.95 14.77
CA GLN A 3 10.80 18.64 13.50
C GLN A 3 9.52 18.12 12.84
N PRO A 4 8.80 18.92 12.05
CA PRO A 4 7.69 18.44 11.24
C PRO A 4 8.16 17.31 10.31
N GLY A 5 7.38 16.22 10.23
CA GLY A 5 7.76 15.10 9.40
C GLY A 5 6.98 13.83 9.72
N VAL A 6 7.32 12.76 9.02
CA VAL A 6 6.84 11.40 9.26
C VAL A 6 7.52 10.85 10.51
N LEU A 7 6.74 10.22 11.39
CA LEU A 7 7.26 9.63 12.62
C LEU A 7 7.93 8.28 12.35
N PRO A 8 9.22 8.10 12.73
CA PRO A 8 9.92 6.84 12.56
C PRO A 8 9.58 5.82 13.65
N ALA A 9 10.11 4.61 13.51
CA ALA A 9 9.86 3.47 14.41
C ALA A 9 10.05 3.80 15.90
N GLN A 10 11.09 4.54 16.28
CA GLN A 10 11.35 4.94 17.67
C GLN A 10 10.24 5.86 18.21
N SER A 11 9.77 6.81 17.41
CA SER A 11 8.65 7.68 17.77
C SER A 11 7.34 6.87 17.90
N LEU A 12 7.12 5.85 17.03
CA LEU A 12 5.96 4.94 17.15
C LEU A 12 6.00 4.15 18.46
N ARG A 13 7.18 3.66 18.88
CA ARG A 13 7.33 3.03 20.21
C ARG A 13 6.97 4.00 21.34
N GLY A 14 7.31 5.27 21.20
CA GLY A 14 6.89 6.32 22.15
C GLY A 14 5.37 6.49 22.21
N LEU A 15 4.68 6.52 21.07
CA LEU A 15 3.21 6.59 21.01
C LEU A 15 2.54 5.35 21.61
N ILE A 16 3.12 4.17 21.43
CA ILE A 16 2.65 2.92 22.04
C ILE A 16 2.85 2.98 23.57
N ALA A 17 4.03 3.39 24.02
CA ALA A 17 4.34 3.47 25.45
C ALA A 17 3.48 4.51 26.20
N SER A 18 3.10 5.60 25.52
CA SER A 18 2.19 6.62 26.09
C SER A 18 0.70 6.25 26.05
N GLY A 19 0.34 5.14 25.40
CA GLY A 19 -1.05 4.73 25.19
C GLY A 19 -1.77 5.49 24.07
N ALA A 20 -1.06 6.28 23.28
CA ALA A 20 -1.63 6.92 22.08
C ALA A 20 -1.96 5.92 20.96
N ILE A 21 -1.27 4.79 20.95
CA ILE A 21 -1.58 3.61 20.13
C ILE A 21 -1.71 2.42 21.08
N THR A 22 -2.86 1.77 21.07
CA THR A 22 -3.15 0.58 21.89
C THR A 22 -3.62 -0.57 21.03
N ALA A 23 -3.51 -1.80 21.53
CA ALA A 23 -4.06 -2.97 20.85
C ALA A 23 -4.35 -4.11 21.84
N SER A 24 -5.29 -4.97 21.48
CA SER A 24 -5.57 -6.20 22.20
C SER A 24 -5.68 -7.38 21.22
N PRO A 25 -4.76 -8.35 21.30
CA PRO A 25 -3.54 -8.43 22.14
C PRO A 25 -2.51 -7.34 21.82
N ALA A 26 -1.54 -7.14 22.72
CA ALA A 26 -0.51 -6.10 22.60
C ALA A 26 0.20 -6.09 21.24
N ILE A 27 0.70 -4.92 20.85
CA ILE A 27 1.48 -4.73 19.62
C ILE A 27 2.78 -5.52 19.72
N ILE A 28 3.09 -6.26 18.66
CA ILE A 28 4.32 -7.05 18.54
C ILE A 28 5.39 -6.28 17.75
N PRO A 29 6.70 -6.52 17.99
CA PRO A 29 7.78 -5.79 17.34
C PRO A 29 7.70 -5.82 15.79
N GLU A 30 7.25 -6.91 15.21
CA GLU A 30 7.16 -7.13 13.76
C GLU A 30 6.08 -6.27 13.07
N GLN A 31 5.23 -5.60 13.83
CA GLN A 31 4.29 -4.62 13.29
C GLN A 31 4.94 -3.26 13.03
N ILE A 32 6.01 -2.94 13.76
CA ILE A 32 6.67 -1.63 13.68
C ILE A 32 7.66 -1.66 12.52
N GLN A 33 7.37 -0.87 11.50
CA GLN A 33 8.19 -0.68 10.31
C GLN A 33 8.99 0.62 10.43
N PRO A 34 9.98 0.91 9.57
CA PRO A 34 10.80 2.13 9.67
C PRO A 34 10.02 3.43 9.76
N ALA A 35 8.88 3.53 9.08
CA ALA A 35 8.04 4.73 9.02
C ALA A 35 6.53 4.43 9.03
N SER A 36 6.12 3.26 9.51
CA SER A 36 4.71 2.86 9.58
C SER A 36 4.47 1.75 10.62
N LEU A 37 3.20 1.52 10.94
CA LEU A 37 2.74 0.42 11.78
C LEU A 37 1.81 -0.47 10.98
N ASP A 38 2.06 -1.76 10.96
CA ASP A 38 1.14 -2.76 10.39
C ASP A 38 -0.08 -2.95 11.31
N LEU A 39 -1.28 -2.97 10.75
CA LEU A 39 -2.54 -3.15 11.47
C LEU A 39 -3.05 -4.58 11.31
N ARG A 40 -3.57 -5.17 12.40
CA ARG A 40 -4.03 -6.56 12.46
C ARG A 40 -5.56 -6.65 12.41
N LEU A 41 -6.05 -7.59 11.60
CA LEU A 41 -7.47 -7.94 11.58
C LEU A 41 -7.92 -8.51 12.92
N GLY A 42 -9.08 -8.09 13.39
CA GLY A 42 -9.77 -8.70 14.52
C GLY A 42 -10.35 -10.08 14.18
N SER A 43 -11.11 -10.64 15.09
CA SER A 43 -11.65 -12.02 14.99
C SER A 43 -12.94 -12.14 14.19
N VAL A 44 -13.57 -11.02 13.80
CA VAL A 44 -14.88 -11.02 13.12
C VAL A 44 -14.82 -10.14 11.87
N ALA A 45 -15.35 -10.63 10.75
CA ALA A 45 -15.65 -9.85 9.57
C ALA A 45 -17.15 -9.69 9.40
N TYR A 46 -17.61 -8.48 9.12
CA TYR A 46 -18.99 -8.18 8.80
C TYR A 46 -19.16 -8.08 7.30
N ARG A 47 -19.89 -9.02 6.68
CA ARG A 47 -20.29 -8.91 5.30
C ARG A 47 -21.35 -7.82 5.19
N VAL A 48 -21.06 -6.75 4.43
CA VAL A 48 -21.96 -5.61 4.26
C VAL A 48 -22.47 -5.52 2.82
N ARG A 49 -23.65 -4.90 2.64
CA ARG A 49 -24.30 -4.81 1.31
C ARG A 49 -23.51 -3.96 0.33
N ALA A 50 -22.87 -2.90 0.81
CA ALA A 50 -22.09 -1.96 0.01
C ALA A 50 -21.01 -1.28 0.87
N SER A 51 -20.03 -0.68 0.21
CA SER A 51 -19.05 0.23 0.83
C SER A 51 -19.75 1.49 1.34
N PHE A 52 -19.25 2.05 2.45
CA PHE A 52 -19.77 3.27 3.05
C PHE A 52 -18.70 4.06 3.81
N LEU A 53 -18.89 5.37 3.90
CA LEU A 53 -18.21 6.23 4.84
C LEU A 53 -19.07 6.44 6.08
N ILE A 54 -18.44 6.61 7.24
CA ILE A 54 -19.14 6.72 8.53
C ILE A 54 -19.94 8.03 8.61
N GLY A 55 -19.28 9.14 8.31
CA GLY A 55 -19.85 10.48 8.41
C GLY A 55 -19.78 11.05 9.82
N LYS A 56 -19.80 12.37 9.91
CA LYS A 56 -19.69 13.11 11.19
C LYS A 56 -20.78 12.69 12.18
N GLY A 57 -20.39 12.52 13.45
CA GLY A 57 -21.29 12.20 14.56
C GLY A 57 -21.87 10.78 14.58
N ARG A 58 -21.34 9.88 13.75
CA ARG A 58 -21.72 8.46 13.72
C ARG A 58 -20.52 7.56 13.99
N THR A 59 -20.80 6.33 14.41
CA THR A 59 -19.77 5.31 14.62
C THR A 59 -19.77 4.27 13.50
N ALA A 60 -18.67 3.56 13.35
CA ALA A 60 -18.60 2.43 12.42
C ALA A 60 -19.56 1.30 12.87
N ALA A 61 -19.75 1.11 14.18
CA ALA A 61 -20.70 0.14 14.71
C ALA A 61 -22.13 0.43 14.26
N ASP A 62 -22.58 1.71 14.26
CA ASP A 62 -23.91 2.10 13.79
C ASP A 62 -24.09 1.76 12.30
N ARG A 63 -23.06 2.07 11.48
CA ARG A 63 -23.11 1.79 10.05
C ARG A 63 -23.06 0.30 9.75
N ILE A 64 -22.25 -0.46 10.48
CA ILE A 64 -22.21 -1.92 10.34
C ILE A 64 -23.61 -2.48 10.66
N ALA A 65 -24.25 -2.08 11.75
CA ALA A 65 -25.58 -2.56 12.12
C ALA A 65 -26.64 -2.25 11.05
N GLU A 66 -26.51 -1.12 10.34
CA GLU A 66 -27.42 -0.72 9.26
C GLU A 66 -27.22 -1.54 7.96
N PHE A 67 -25.97 -1.94 7.65
CA PHE A 67 -25.62 -2.55 6.37
C PHE A 67 -25.17 -4.02 6.46
N GLU A 68 -25.07 -4.58 7.65
CA GLU A 68 -24.66 -5.96 7.88
C GLU A 68 -25.63 -6.96 7.23
N MET A 69 -25.09 -7.97 6.57
CA MET A 69 -25.84 -9.12 6.06
C MET A 69 -25.62 -10.35 6.97
N HIS A 70 -24.38 -10.60 7.35
CA HIS A 70 -24.00 -11.65 8.28
C HIS A 70 -22.58 -11.43 8.81
N ARG A 71 -22.24 -12.17 9.87
CA ARG A 71 -20.91 -12.17 10.52
C ARG A 71 -20.15 -13.43 10.18
N ILE A 72 -18.83 -13.29 10.10
CA ILE A 72 -17.91 -14.38 9.78
C ILE A 72 -16.84 -14.42 10.85
N ASP A 73 -16.62 -15.57 11.45
CA ASP A 73 -15.52 -15.79 12.40
C ASP A 73 -14.21 -16.01 11.66
N LEU A 74 -13.21 -15.20 11.96
CA LEU A 74 -11.87 -15.27 11.36
C LEU A 74 -10.86 -16.05 12.21
N THR A 75 -11.23 -16.57 13.38
CA THR A 75 -10.30 -17.22 14.32
C THR A 75 -9.65 -18.47 13.73
N GLN A 76 -10.42 -19.26 12.97
CA GLN A 76 -9.93 -20.46 12.27
C GLN A 76 -9.66 -20.20 10.78
N GLY A 77 -9.88 -18.97 10.34
CA GLY A 77 -9.79 -18.58 8.95
C GLY A 77 -11.11 -18.71 8.20
N ALA A 78 -11.37 -17.74 7.33
CA ALA A 78 -12.56 -17.71 6.49
C ALA A 78 -12.24 -17.11 5.11
N VAL A 79 -13.02 -17.52 4.13
CA VAL A 79 -12.92 -17.02 2.77
C VAL A 79 -13.69 -15.71 2.66
N LEU A 80 -13.00 -14.66 2.21
CA LEU A 80 -13.61 -13.44 1.74
C LEU A 80 -13.77 -13.53 0.22
N GLU A 81 -15.00 -13.52 -0.24
CA GLU A 81 -15.34 -13.76 -1.64
C GLU A 81 -15.05 -12.54 -2.52
N LYS A 82 -14.57 -12.82 -3.74
CA LYS A 82 -14.38 -11.81 -4.78
C LYS A 82 -15.66 -10.98 -5.02
N GLY A 83 -15.50 -9.66 -5.10
CA GLY A 83 -16.60 -8.71 -5.36
C GLY A 83 -17.46 -8.40 -4.15
N CYS A 84 -17.18 -9.00 -3.00
CA CYS A 84 -17.92 -8.78 -1.76
C CYS A 84 -17.21 -7.78 -0.85
N VAL A 85 -17.97 -6.94 -0.14
CA VAL A 85 -17.44 -5.94 0.80
C VAL A 85 -17.60 -6.43 2.22
N TYR A 86 -16.51 -6.33 2.97
CA TYR A 86 -16.43 -6.71 4.39
C TYR A 86 -15.90 -5.54 5.21
N VAL A 87 -16.39 -5.38 6.43
CA VAL A 87 -15.79 -4.48 7.42
C VAL A 87 -15.27 -5.32 8.57
N VAL A 88 -14.00 -5.16 8.88
CA VAL A 88 -13.30 -5.93 9.93
C VAL A 88 -12.79 -4.95 10.98
N PRO A 89 -13.23 -5.03 12.24
CA PRO A 89 -12.59 -4.30 13.34
C PRO A 89 -11.12 -4.70 13.41
N LEU A 90 -10.23 -3.72 13.60
CA LEU A 90 -8.81 -3.98 13.79
C LEU A 90 -8.50 -4.17 15.28
N MET A 91 -7.38 -4.81 15.57
CA MET A 91 -6.93 -5.01 16.96
C MET A 91 -6.39 -3.72 17.58
N GLU A 92 -6.01 -2.76 16.74
CA GLU A 92 -5.44 -1.48 17.14
C GLU A 92 -6.53 -0.41 17.32
N SER A 93 -6.27 0.49 18.28
CA SER A 93 -7.07 1.69 18.56
C SER A 93 -6.14 2.87 18.78
N LEU A 94 -6.64 4.07 18.54
CA LEU A 94 -5.86 5.31 18.64
C LEU A 94 -6.44 6.24 19.71
N ALA A 95 -5.55 6.99 20.33
CA ALA A 95 -5.84 8.16 21.18
C ALA A 95 -4.78 9.24 20.84
N LEU A 96 -4.87 9.77 19.61
CA LEU A 96 -3.84 10.66 19.07
C LEU A 96 -3.84 12.02 19.78
N PRO A 97 -2.67 12.55 20.17
CA PRO A 97 -2.56 13.93 20.61
C PRO A 97 -2.83 14.90 19.46
N GLN A 98 -3.09 16.17 19.81
CA GLN A 98 -3.15 17.26 18.83
C GLN A 98 -1.82 17.40 18.09
N GLY A 99 -1.88 17.79 16.81
CA GLY A 99 -0.70 17.97 15.95
C GLY A 99 -0.17 16.69 15.31
N ILE A 100 -0.72 15.51 15.67
CA ILE A 100 -0.40 14.23 15.00
C ILE A 100 -1.61 13.79 14.17
N THR A 101 -1.38 13.63 12.88
CA THR A 101 -2.32 13.03 11.92
C THR A 101 -1.79 11.68 11.45
N ALA A 102 -2.64 10.89 10.78
CA ALA A 102 -2.14 9.68 10.14
C ALA A 102 -2.82 9.42 8.79
N VAL A 103 -2.13 8.65 7.97
CA VAL A 103 -2.67 8.09 6.72
C VAL A 103 -2.46 6.60 6.71
N ALA A 104 -3.38 5.88 6.10
CA ALA A 104 -3.26 4.43 5.96
C ALA A 104 -3.22 4.02 4.49
N ASN A 105 -2.77 2.79 4.25
CA ASN A 105 -2.80 2.24 2.93
C ASN A 105 -2.66 0.68 3.00
N ALA A 106 -2.96 0.01 1.91
CA ALA A 106 -2.76 -1.43 1.83
C ALA A 106 -1.25 -1.74 1.85
N LYS A 107 -0.87 -2.87 2.43
CA LYS A 107 0.51 -3.38 2.28
C LYS A 107 0.74 -3.81 0.83
N SER A 108 1.98 -3.70 0.35
CA SER A 108 2.34 -4.12 -1.02
C SER A 108 1.94 -5.57 -1.33
N SER A 109 2.05 -6.49 -0.36
CA SER A 109 1.59 -7.87 -0.55
C SER A 109 0.07 -8.00 -0.70
N THR A 110 -0.68 -7.08 -0.12
CA THR A 110 -2.15 -6.99 -0.22
C THR A 110 -2.55 -6.39 -1.56
N GLY A 111 -1.91 -5.29 -1.96
CA GLY A 111 -2.15 -4.63 -3.25
C GLY A 111 -1.90 -5.55 -4.44
N ARG A 112 -0.80 -6.33 -4.43
CA ARG A 112 -0.47 -7.29 -5.51
C ARG A 112 -1.45 -8.46 -5.65
N LEU A 113 -2.36 -8.64 -4.72
CA LEU A 113 -3.49 -9.59 -4.80
C LEU A 113 -4.77 -8.93 -5.30
N ASP A 114 -4.73 -7.63 -5.61
CA ASP A 114 -5.93 -6.84 -5.92
C ASP A 114 -6.97 -6.93 -4.79
N LEU A 115 -6.48 -6.94 -3.57
CA LEU A 115 -7.27 -6.95 -2.36
C LEU A 115 -7.45 -5.51 -1.87
N LEU A 116 -8.55 -4.88 -2.30
CA LEU A 116 -8.86 -3.51 -1.88
C LEU A 116 -9.08 -3.48 -0.37
N THR A 117 -8.24 -2.71 0.30
CA THR A 117 -8.29 -2.57 1.75
C THR A 117 -8.15 -1.10 2.11
N ARG A 118 -9.14 -0.54 2.81
CA ARG A 118 -9.18 0.87 3.22
C ARG A 118 -9.47 1.00 4.70
N LEU A 119 -8.84 1.96 5.35
CA LEU A 119 -9.08 2.24 6.77
C LEU A 119 -10.33 3.10 6.96
N ILE A 120 -11.12 2.75 7.96
CA ILE A 120 -12.31 3.49 8.40
C ILE A 120 -12.12 3.87 9.87
N THR A 121 -12.53 5.09 10.22
CA THR A 121 -12.57 5.62 11.60
C THR A 121 -13.97 6.11 11.96
N ASP A 122 -14.31 6.11 13.22
CA ASP A 122 -15.53 6.74 13.69
C ASP A 122 -15.56 8.23 13.29
N GLY A 123 -16.70 8.70 12.82
CA GLY A 123 -16.86 10.06 12.32
C GLY A 123 -16.15 10.36 10.99
N GLY A 124 -15.43 9.40 10.41
CA GLY A 124 -14.62 9.57 9.22
C GLY A 124 -15.43 9.93 7.98
N THR A 125 -15.00 10.94 7.24
CA THR A 125 -15.59 11.40 5.97
C THR A 125 -14.74 11.04 4.75
N GLU A 126 -13.56 10.47 4.99
CA GLU A 126 -12.63 9.96 3.98
C GLU A 126 -12.07 8.61 4.45
N PHE A 127 -11.74 7.74 3.50
CA PHE A 127 -10.97 6.54 3.77
C PHE A 127 -9.50 6.89 3.98
N ASP A 128 -8.82 6.07 4.76
CA ASP A 128 -7.35 6.09 4.93
C ASP A 128 -6.79 7.39 5.53
N ARG A 129 -7.64 8.27 6.04
CA ARG A 129 -7.22 9.52 6.71
C ARG A 129 -7.69 9.57 8.15
N ILE A 130 -6.77 9.91 9.04
CA ILE A 130 -7.02 10.05 10.46
C ILE A 130 -6.64 11.47 10.88
N ALA A 131 -7.63 12.22 11.37
CA ALA A 131 -7.44 13.59 11.85
C ALA A 131 -6.63 13.61 13.16
N GLU A 132 -6.01 14.76 13.44
CA GLU A 132 -5.38 15.00 14.74
C GLU A 132 -6.41 14.88 15.88
N GLY A 133 -5.95 14.42 17.02
CA GLY A 133 -6.82 14.24 18.18
C GLY A 133 -7.88 13.14 18.03
N TYR A 134 -7.77 12.25 17.05
CA TYR A 134 -8.68 11.13 16.92
C TYR A 134 -8.55 10.15 18.10
N HIS A 135 -9.69 9.80 18.70
CA HIS A 135 -9.81 8.80 19.76
C HIS A 135 -10.86 7.77 19.35
N GLY A 136 -10.46 6.52 19.22
CA GLY A 136 -11.40 5.46 18.87
C GLY A 136 -10.75 4.23 18.22
N PRO A 137 -11.61 3.22 17.94
CA PRO A 137 -11.22 2.00 17.25
C PRO A 137 -10.93 2.26 15.77
N LEU A 138 -10.21 1.33 15.15
CA LEU A 138 -9.94 1.30 13.72
C LEU A 138 -10.66 0.12 13.07
N TYR A 139 -11.05 0.30 11.81
CA TYR A 139 -11.69 -0.75 11.01
C TYR A 139 -11.05 -0.81 9.62
N ALA A 140 -10.96 -2.01 9.06
CA ALA A 140 -10.60 -2.19 7.66
C ALA A 140 -11.85 -2.54 6.84
N GLU A 141 -12.12 -1.77 5.79
CA GLU A 141 -12.95 -2.27 4.70
C GLU A 141 -12.09 -3.16 3.82
N VAL A 142 -12.54 -4.35 3.53
CA VAL A 142 -11.83 -5.33 2.69
C VAL A 142 -12.74 -5.78 1.56
N CYS A 143 -12.24 -5.65 0.32
CA CYS A 143 -12.98 -6.10 -0.86
C CYS A 143 -12.03 -6.79 -1.84
N PRO A 144 -12.01 -8.13 -1.90
CA PRO A 144 -11.24 -8.84 -2.91
C PRO A 144 -11.77 -8.54 -4.31
N LYS A 145 -10.91 -8.11 -5.24
CA LYS A 145 -11.32 -7.70 -6.59
C LYS A 145 -11.02 -8.76 -7.65
N SER A 146 -9.87 -9.42 -7.56
CA SER A 146 -9.46 -10.44 -8.54
C SER A 146 -9.58 -11.87 -8.00
N PHE A 147 -9.14 -12.11 -6.77
CA PHE A 147 -9.11 -13.44 -6.17
C PHE A 147 -9.92 -13.46 -4.87
N SER A 148 -10.72 -14.51 -4.63
CA SER A 148 -11.21 -14.81 -3.29
C SER A 148 -10.02 -15.18 -2.41
N VAL A 149 -9.99 -14.70 -1.17
CA VAL A 149 -8.86 -14.89 -0.26
C VAL A 149 -9.30 -15.54 1.05
N LEU A 150 -8.48 -16.44 1.58
CA LEU A 150 -8.66 -16.98 2.92
C LEU A 150 -7.82 -16.16 3.89
N VAL A 151 -8.50 -15.53 4.85
CA VAL A 151 -7.89 -14.64 5.86
C VAL A 151 -8.13 -15.17 7.27
N ARG A 152 -7.27 -14.74 8.21
CA ARG A 152 -7.35 -15.10 9.63
C ARG A 152 -7.21 -13.87 10.53
N ALA A 153 -7.74 -13.94 11.72
CA ALA A 153 -7.48 -12.96 12.77
C ALA A 153 -5.96 -12.77 12.97
N GLY A 154 -5.55 -11.53 13.21
CA GLY A 154 -4.13 -11.16 13.37
C GLY A 154 -3.36 -10.94 12.07
N GLN A 155 -3.89 -11.29 10.91
CA GLN A 155 -3.24 -10.99 9.63
C GLN A 155 -3.21 -9.48 9.37
N ARG A 156 -2.17 -9.02 8.66
CA ARG A 156 -1.85 -7.62 8.45
C ARG A 156 -2.05 -7.26 6.96
N LEU A 157 -3.15 -6.57 6.67
CA LEU A 157 -3.51 -6.15 5.31
C LEU A 157 -3.21 -4.67 5.05
N ASN A 158 -3.34 -3.83 6.10
CA ASN A 158 -3.11 -2.39 6.08
C ASN A 158 -1.89 -2.02 6.91
N GLN A 159 -1.38 -0.85 6.63
CA GLN A 159 -0.36 -0.15 7.38
C GLN A 159 -0.78 1.31 7.58
N ILE A 160 -0.31 1.92 8.68
CA ILE A 160 -0.62 3.31 9.03
C ILE A 160 0.69 4.09 9.26
N ARG A 161 0.76 5.29 8.72
CA ARG A 161 1.89 6.23 8.83
C ARG A 161 1.45 7.48 9.55
N PHE A 162 2.19 7.87 10.58
CA PHE A 162 1.89 9.05 11.40
C PHE A 162 2.74 10.24 10.97
N ARG A 163 2.14 11.42 10.99
CA ARG A 163 2.77 12.68 10.58
C ARG A 163 2.58 13.73 11.66
N GLN A 164 3.63 14.51 11.88
CA GLN A 164 3.59 15.71 12.70
C GLN A 164 3.83 16.94 11.84
N GLY A 165 2.88 17.86 11.77
CA GLY A 165 2.98 19.05 10.91
C GLY A 165 3.11 18.73 9.41
N GLN A 166 3.72 19.65 8.65
CA GLN A 166 3.89 19.52 7.21
C GLN A 166 5.12 18.66 6.88
N ALA A 167 4.90 17.46 6.34
CA ALA A 167 5.97 16.52 5.97
C ALA A 167 6.33 16.56 4.48
N VAL A 168 5.37 16.86 3.61
CA VAL A 168 5.51 16.77 2.14
C VAL A 168 6.50 17.80 1.61
N LEU A 169 7.41 17.37 0.73
CA LEU A 169 8.33 18.24 0.02
C LEU A 169 7.62 18.95 -1.14
N SER A 170 7.93 20.22 -1.33
CA SER A 170 7.62 20.94 -2.57
C SER A 170 8.50 20.44 -3.73
N ASP A 171 8.08 20.68 -4.98
CA ASP A 171 8.88 20.31 -6.16
C ASP A 171 10.27 20.97 -6.16
N ALA A 172 10.39 22.20 -5.63
CA ALA A 172 11.68 22.88 -5.50
C ALA A 172 12.61 22.16 -4.52
N GLU A 173 12.10 21.73 -3.37
CA GLU A 173 12.86 20.96 -2.38
C GLU A 173 13.22 19.58 -2.90
N LEU A 174 12.29 18.92 -3.62
CA LEU A 174 12.54 17.62 -4.24
C LEU A 174 13.61 17.71 -5.35
N THR A 175 13.60 18.78 -6.13
CA THR A 175 14.63 19.05 -7.15
C THR A 175 16.00 19.27 -6.50
N ALA A 176 16.05 20.06 -5.42
CA ALA A 176 17.29 20.28 -4.66
C ALA A 176 17.80 18.97 -4.02
N LEU A 177 16.92 18.14 -3.50
CA LEU A 177 17.27 16.83 -2.96
C LEU A 177 17.83 15.92 -4.06
N ASN A 178 17.16 15.83 -5.22
CA ASN A 178 17.63 15.00 -6.33
C ASN A 178 18.98 15.45 -6.89
N ALA A 179 19.29 16.75 -6.86
CA ALA A 179 20.59 17.27 -7.28
C ALA A 179 21.73 16.87 -6.32
N LYS A 180 21.42 16.72 -5.03
CA LYS A 180 22.38 16.33 -3.98
C LYS A 180 22.53 14.79 -3.90
N ASP A 181 21.44 14.09 -3.99
CA ASP A 181 21.34 12.64 -3.83
C ASP A 181 20.33 12.11 -4.88
N PRO A 182 20.82 11.55 -6.00
CA PRO A 182 19.94 11.14 -7.10
C PRO A 182 18.86 10.17 -6.66
N LEU A 183 17.59 10.56 -6.82
CA LEU A 183 16.42 9.80 -6.36
C LEU A 183 15.94 8.77 -7.37
N VAL A 184 16.45 8.82 -8.60
CA VAL A 184 15.99 7.96 -9.70
C VAL A 184 17.12 7.66 -10.66
N SER A 185 17.09 6.45 -11.23
CA SER A 185 17.98 6.12 -12.34
C SER A 185 17.56 6.87 -13.62
N GLY A 186 18.42 7.73 -14.16
CA GLY A 186 18.16 8.53 -15.34
C GLY A 186 17.61 9.92 -15.02
N GLU A 187 16.84 10.49 -15.93
CA GLU A 187 16.28 11.83 -15.81
C GLU A 187 15.10 11.85 -14.83
N ALA A 188 15.15 12.74 -13.86
CA ALA A 188 14.06 12.95 -12.91
C ALA A 188 13.01 13.90 -13.48
N LEU A 189 11.79 13.43 -13.65
CA LEU A 189 10.64 14.27 -14.04
C LEU A 189 9.90 14.70 -12.77
N ILE A 190 10.14 15.92 -12.31
CA ILE A 190 9.54 16.46 -11.09
C ILE A 190 8.46 17.48 -11.45
N SER A 191 7.23 17.16 -11.07
CA SER A 191 6.03 17.99 -11.17
C SER A 191 4.96 17.39 -10.28
N GLU A 192 4.59 18.05 -9.19
CA GLU A 192 3.70 17.50 -8.14
C GLU A 192 4.21 16.17 -7.58
N GLY A 193 5.56 16.06 -7.42
CA GLY A 193 6.27 14.85 -7.04
C GLY A 193 7.12 14.25 -8.16
N LEU A 194 7.82 13.15 -7.88
CA LEU A 194 8.68 12.44 -8.84
C LEU A 194 7.86 11.55 -9.75
N GLY A 195 7.88 11.80 -11.06
CA GLY A 195 7.19 11.01 -12.07
C GLY A 195 7.68 9.56 -12.11
N PHE A 196 6.74 8.65 -12.28
CA PHE A 196 6.94 7.21 -12.26
C PHE A 196 6.32 6.61 -13.51
N SER A 197 7.14 6.06 -14.41
CA SER A 197 6.68 5.58 -15.72
C SER A 197 6.73 4.05 -15.83
N VAL A 198 5.98 3.49 -16.78
CA VAL A 198 5.90 2.03 -16.97
C VAL A 198 6.99 1.52 -17.89
N ASP A 199 7.57 0.36 -17.58
CA ASP A 199 8.50 -0.36 -18.46
C ASP A 199 7.78 -1.43 -19.28
N LEU A 200 7.62 -1.16 -20.58
CA LEU A 200 7.09 -2.12 -21.56
C LEU A 200 8.14 -2.52 -22.62
N LYS A 201 9.43 -2.20 -22.37
CA LYS A 201 10.59 -2.62 -23.18
C LYS A 201 11.72 -3.09 -22.27
N PRO A 202 11.55 -4.25 -21.60
CA PRO A 202 12.57 -4.75 -20.70
C PRO A 202 13.89 -5.00 -21.45
N ALA A 203 15.03 -4.84 -20.75
CA ALA A 203 16.35 -5.04 -21.31
C ALA A 203 16.61 -6.50 -21.72
N LYS A 204 15.86 -7.45 -21.15
CA LYS A 204 15.95 -8.88 -21.46
C LYS A 204 14.55 -9.48 -21.59
N GLY A 205 14.36 -10.28 -22.64
CA GLY A 205 13.06 -10.90 -22.92
C GLY A 205 12.01 -9.88 -23.36
N ASP A 206 10.75 -10.29 -23.32
CA ASP A 206 9.58 -9.50 -23.72
C ASP A 206 8.45 -9.53 -22.67
N LEU A 207 8.63 -10.25 -21.56
CA LEU A 207 7.70 -10.28 -20.43
C LEU A 207 7.68 -8.92 -19.71
N VAL A 208 6.54 -8.24 -19.76
CA VAL A 208 6.38 -6.88 -19.19
C VAL A 208 5.44 -6.84 -18.00
N GLY A 209 4.70 -7.90 -17.74
CA GLY A 209 3.75 -7.95 -16.64
C GLY A 209 2.96 -9.23 -16.56
N TYR A 210 2.00 -9.21 -15.65
CA TYR A 210 1.05 -10.28 -15.44
C TYR A 210 -0.36 -9.72 -15.39
N ARG A 211 -1.33 -10.47 -15.92
CA ARG A 211 -2.77 -10.20 -15.83
C ARG A 211 -3.41 -11.26 -14.95
N ALA A 212 -4.24 -10.81 -14.00
CA ALA A 212 -4.99 -11.74 -13.16
C ALA A 212 -6.03 -12.52 -13.98
N LYS A 213 -6.02 -13.85 -13.85
CA LYS A 213 -6.99 -14.73 -14.50
C LYS A 213 -8.35 -14.66 -13.79
N PRO A 214 -9.46 -14.73 -14.52
CA PRO A 214 -10.77 -14.94 -13.92
C PRO A 214 -10.92 -16.38 -13.41
N HIS A 215 -11.88 -16.62 -12.48
CA HIS A 215 -12.32 -17.96 -12.04
C HIS A 215 -11.19 -18.84 -11.48
N THR A 216 -10.27 -18.26 -10.73
CA THR A 216 -9.18 -18.99 -10.04
C THR A 216 -9.63 -19.58 -8.71
N GLY A 217 -8.78 -20.40 -8.10
CA GLY A 217 -8.95 -20.89 -6.74
C GLY A 217 -8.82 -19.78 -5.68
N VAL A 218 -9.03 -20.15 -4.42
CA VAL A 218 -8.85 -19.27 -3.26
C VAL A 218 -7.38 -19.15 -2.93
N VAL A 219 -6.92 -17.92 -2.65
CA VAL A 219 -5.55 -17.66 -2.17
C VAL A 219 -5.55 -17.59 -0.64
N ASP A 220 -4.95 -18.57 0.02
CA ASP A 220 -4.68 -18.52 1.45
C ASP A 220 -3.48 -17.59 1.71
N LEU A 221 -3.69 -16.52 2.47
CA LEU A 221 -2.68 -15.48 2.67
C LEU A 221 -1.44 -15.97 3.47
N ASP A 222 -1.57 -17.06 4.22
CA ASP A 222 -0.46 -17.64 4.99
C ASP A 222 0.44 -18.57 4.15
N LYS A 223 -0.03 -19.01 2.98
CA LYS A 223 0.73 -19.88 2.10
C LYS A 223 1.70 -19.10 1.22
N ILE A 224 2.92 -18.93 1.69
CA ILE A 224 3.98 -18.21 0.99
C ILE A 224 4.67 -19.14 0.00
N GLY A 225 4.89 -18.67 -1.27
CA GLY A 225 5.54 -19.45 -2.32
C GLY A 225 4.84 -20.78 -2.61
N TYR A 226 3.52 -20.80 -2.53
CA TYR A 226 2.75 -22.05 -2.63
C TYR A 226 2.03 -22.21 -3.97
N TYR A 227 1.51 -21.11 -4.52
CA TYR A 227 0.66 -21.16 -5.70
C TYR A 227 1.49 -20.98 -6.98
N PRO A 228 1.41 -21.91 -7.96
CA PRO A 228 2.04 -21.72 -9.26
C PRO A 228 1.43 -20.50 -9.97
N ALA A 229 2.27 -19.54 -10.37
CA ALA A 229 1.80 -18.31 -11.02
C ALA A 229 0.91 -18.59 -12.25
N PRO A 230 1.20 -19.56 -13.13
CA PRO A 230 0.37 -19.83 -14.29
C PRO A 230 -1.07 -20.25 -14.01
N GLU A 231 -1.40 -20.71 -12.80
CA GLU A 231 -2.77 -21.02 -12.41
C GLU A 231 -3.61 -19.78 -12.14
N PHE A 232 -2.98 -18.67 -11.74
CA PHE A 232 -3.63 -17.44 -11.32
C PHE A 232 -3.36 -16.25 -12.24
N TRP A 233 -2.27 -16.30 -13.00
CA TRP A 233 -1.77 -15.21 -13.80
C TRP A 233 -1.51 -15.62 -15.24
N GLU A 234 -1.76 -14.70 -16.14
CA GLU A 234 -1.38 -14.75 -17.54
C GLU A 234 -0.17 -13.82 -17.72
N GLU A 235 0.87 -14.30 -18.38
CA GLU A 235 2.03 -13.50 -18.76
C GLU A 235 1.67 -12.52 -19.87
N ILE A 236 2.08 -11.27 -19.70
CA ILE A 236 1.89 -10.22 -20.70
C ILE A 236 3.22 -9.93 -21.39
N HIS A 237 3.24 -10.15 -22.67
CA HIS A 237 4.38 -9.87 -23.55
C HIS A 237 4.10 -8.63 -24.38
N SER A 238 5.07 -7.69 -24.40
CA SER A 238 4.89 -6.43 -25.10
C SER A 238 5.30 -6.56 -26.58
N GLN A 239 4.43 -6.09 -27.45
CA GLN A 239 4.75 -5.88 -28.86
C GLN A 239 5.01 -4.40 -29.10
N ASN A 240 6.23 -4.07 -29.53
CA ASN A 240 6.65 -2.69 -29.83
C ASN A 240 6.52 -1.69 -28.67
N GLY A 241 6.53 -2.16 -27.40
CA GLY A 241 6.44 -1.32 -26.22
C GLY A 241 5.04 -0.81 -25.93
N ARG A 242 4.02 -1.56 -26.29
CA ARG A 242 2.59 -1.25 -26.04
C ARG A 242 1.86 -2.46 -25.51
N ILE A 243 0.86 -2.20 -24.67
CA ILE A 243 -0.15 -3.18 -24.27
C ILE A 243 -1.52 -2.50 -24.28
N ILE A 244 -2.56 -3.30 -24.41
CA ILE A 244 -3.95 -2.84 -24.21
C ILE A 244 -4.40 -3.33 -22.84
N LEU A 245 -4.85 -2.41 -22.01
CA LEU A 245 -5.49 -2.71 -20.74
C LEU A 245 -6.98 -2.93 -20.98
N ASP A 246 -7.50 -4.10 -20.63
CA ASP A 246 -8.91 -4.43 -20.77
C ASP A 246 -9.72 -3.92 -19.57
N PRO A 247 -10.97 -3.48 -19.78
CA PRO A 247 -11.85 -3.03 -18.71
C PRO A 247 -12.05 -4.10 -17.64
N GLY A 248 -11.98 -3.67 -16.38
CA GLY A 248 -12.15 -4.55 -15.22
C GLY A 248 -11.01 -5.51 -14.95
N ALA A 249 -10.00 -5.61 -15.83
CA ALA A 249 -8.83 -6.45 -15.62
C ALA A 249 -7.80 -5.81 -14.68
N PHE A 250 -7.05 -6.66 -13.99
CA PHE A 250 -5.99 -6.27 -13.07
C PHE A 250 -4.63 -6.77 -13.56
N TYR A 251 -3.65 -5.88 -13.50
CA TYR A 251 -2.30 -6.10 -14.01
C TYR A 251 -1.25 -5.82 -12.94
N ILE A 252 -0.20 -6.62 -12.93
CA ILE A 252 1.05 -6.35 -12.23
C ILE A 252 2.08 -5.96 -13.30
N LEU A 253 2.50 -4.70 -13.27
CA LEU A 253 3.53 -4.15 -14.13
C LEU A 253 4.72 -3.68 -13.28
N VAL A 254 5.72 -3.07 -13.90
CA VAL A 254 6.90 -2.56 -13.21
C VAL A 254 7.29 -1.19 -13.74
N SER A 255 7.84 -0.34 -12.87
CA SER A 255 8.37 0.96 -13.27
C SER A 255 9.61 0.84 -14.16
N ARG A 256 9.77 1.80 -15.03
CA ARG A 256 11.01 1.99 -15.80
C ARG A 256 12.14 2.46 -14.88
N GLU A 257 11.85 3.40 -14.00
CA GLU A 257 12.79 3.99 -13.08
C GLU A 257 13.09 3.02 -11.92
N ALA A 258 14.36 2.92 -11.56
CA ALA A 258 14.78 2.44 -10.25
C ALA A 258 14.90 3.67 -9.34
N VAL A 259 14.18 3.65 -8.22
CA VAL A 259 14.12 4.79 -7.29
C VAL A 259 14.86 4.49 -6.00
N THR A 260 15.23 5.55 -5.31
CA THR A 260 15.87 5.53 -4.00
C THR A 260 15.14 6.46 -3.03
N ILE A 261 14.94 6.00 -1.81
CA ILE A 261 14.41 6.82 -0.72
C ILE A 261 15.54 7.02 0.28
N PRO A 262 16.14 8.22 0.36
CA PRO A 262 17.20 8.48 1.33
C PRO A 262 16.72 8.29 2.77
N PRO A 263 17.63 7.99 3.73
CA PRO A 263 17.25 7.67 5.11
C PRO A 263 16.44 8.74 5.85
N ASP A 264 16.61 10.00 5.50
CA ASP A 264 15.89 11.11 6.14
C ASP A 264 14.54 11.44 5.49
N TYR A 265 14.10 10.58 4.57
CA TYR A 265 12.86 10.73 3.82
C TYR A 265 12.08 9.43 3.77
N ALA A 266 10.79 9.58 3.56
CA ALA A 266 9.86 8.54 3.17
C ALA A 266 9.17 8.98 1.88
N ALA A 267 8.47 8.08 1.20
CA ALA A 267 7.63 8.48 0.08
C ALA A 267 6.32 7.69 0.07
N GLU A 268 5.35 8.23 -0.65
CA GLU A 268 4.08 7.60 -0.93
C GLU A 268 3.77 7.75 -2.42
N MET A 269 3.28 6.71 -3.06
CA MET A 269 2.77 6.85 -4.42
C MET A 269 1.43 7.58 -4.35
N ALA A 270 1.36 8.78 -4.93
CA ALA A 270 0.11 9.50 -5.06
C ALA A 270 -0.85 8.69 -5.93
N PRO A 271 -2.09 8.43 -5.46
CA PRO A 271 -3.07 7.80 -6.31
C PRO A 271 -3.37 8.70 -7.49
N PHE A 272 -3.46 8.13 -8.63
CA PHE A 272 -3.97 8.56 -9.92
C PHE A 272 -4.18 10.06 -10.19
N LEU A 273 -3.70 10.45 -11.35
CA LEU A 273 -4.10 11.66 -12.07
C LEU A 273 -5.18 11.30 -13.10
N ALA A 274 -6.41 11.78 -12.91
CA ALA A 274 -7.51 11.58 -13.87
C ALA A 274 -7.18 12.01 -15.31
N MET A 275 -6.13 12.79 -15.45
CA MET A 275 -5.67 13.35 -16.75
C MET A 275 -4.85 12.39 -17.60
N VAL A 276 -4.46 11.21 -17.08
CA VAL A 276 -3.60 10.26 -17.82
C VAL A 276 -4.35 9.08 -18.43
N GLY A 277 -5.63 8.86 -18.13
CA GLY A 277 -6.45 7.83 -18.76
C GLY A 277 -7.44 7.13 -17.83
N GLU A 278 -8.21 6.19 -18.38
CA GLU A 278 -9.24 5.40 -17.67
C GLU A 278 -8.66 4.19 -16.93
N PHE A 279 -7.44 4.30 -16.44
CA PHE A 279 -6.82 3.29 -15.57
C PHE A 279 -6.34 3.92 -14.28
N ARG A 280 -6.15 3.12 -13.25
CA ARG A 280 -5.53 3.54 -11.99
C ARG A 280 -4.38 2.63 -11.64
N VAL A 281 -3.30 3.21 -11.14
CA VAL A 281 -2.34 2.47 -10.33
C VAL A 281 -2.95 2.44 -8.93
N HIS A 282 -3.46 1.26 -8.58
CA HIS A 282 -4.10 1.03 -7.29
C HIS A 282 -3.06 0.73 -6.20
N TYR A 283 -3.49 0.83 -4.93
CA TYR A 283 -2.71 0.40 -3.78
C TYR A 283 -1.37 1.14 -3.66
N ALA A 284 -1.44 2.47 -3.82
CA ALA A 284 -0.32 3.36 -3.59
C ALA A 284 0.38 3.00 -2.28
N GLY A 285 1.54 2.34 -2.38
CA GLY A 285 2.28 1.83 -1.23
C GLY A 285 3.10 2.92 -0.57
N PHE A 286 3.42 2.73 0.72
CA PHE A 286 4.47 3.49 1.38
C PHE A 286 5.84 2.98 0.94
N PHE A 287 6.71 3.91 0.67
CA PHE A 287 8.12 3.67 0.45
C PHE A 287 8.86 4.15 1.71
N ASP A 288 9.43 3.21 2.42
CA ASP A 288 10.10 3.49 3.68
C ASP A 288 11.53 4.01 3.48
N PRO A 289 12.07 4.76 4.47
CA PRO A 289 13.46 5.21 4.49
C PRO A 289 14.45 4.07 4.21
N GLY A 290 15.35 4.28 3.27
CA GLY A 290 16.33 3.26 2.83
C GLY A 290 15.90 2.41 1.64
N PHE A 291 14.66 2.48 1.17
CA PHE A 291 14.22 1.71 0.00
C PHE A 291 15.08 2.06 -1.23
N GLY A 292 15.75 1.05 -1.79
CA GLY A 292 16.65 1.20 -2.94
C GLY A 292 17.93 2.02 -2.67
N HIS A 293 18.12 2.61 -1.48
CA HIS A 293 19.22 3.50 -1.18
C HIS A 293 20.51 2.75 -0.80
N ALA A 294 21.66 3.33 -1.16
CA ALA A 294 22.98 2.73 -0.95
C ALA A 294 23.30 2.46 0.53
N GLU A 295 22.92 3.35 1.45
CA GLU A 295 23.14 3.15 2.89
C GLU A 295 22.39 1.93 3.44
N ALA A 296 21.27 1.56 2.81
CA ALA A 296 20.53 0.34 3.12
C ALA A 296 20.96 -0.87 2.26
N GLY A 297 22.07 -0.74 1.52
CA GLY A 297 22.60 -1.79 0.65
C GLY A 297 21.86 -1.92 -0.69
N GLY A 298 21.08 -0.93 -1.08
CA GLY A 298 20.41 -0.86 -2.38
C GLY A 298 21.27 -0.23 -3.47
N ALA A 299 20.86 -0.45 -4.72
CA ALA A 299 21.43 0.18 -5.93
C ALA A 299 20.27 0.68 -6.83
N GLY A 300 19.26 1.28 -6.21
CA GLY A 300 17.97 1.55 -6.81
C GLY A 300 17.04 0.34 -6.75
N SER A 301 15.75 0.57 -6.64
CA SER A 301 14.73 -0.48 -6.65
C SER A 301 13.54 -0.05 -7.49
N ARG A 302 13.10 -0.93 -8.38
CA ARG A 302 11.93 -0.64 -9.23
C ARG A 302 10.65 -0.81 -8.45
N GLY A 303 9.67 0.05 -8.71
CA GLY A 303 8.34 -0.09 -8.16
C GLY A 303 7.50 -1.08 -8.95
N VAL A 304 6.82 -1.96 -8.26
CA VAL A 304 5.77 -2.77 -8.87
C VAL A 304 4.50 -1.94 -8.89
N LEU A 305 3.81 -1.97 -10.02
CA LEU A 305 2.62 -1.18 -10.32
C LEU A 305 1.41 -2.11 -10.37
N GLU A 306 0.47 -1.88 -9.47
CA GLU A 306 -0.81 -2.56 -9.43
C GLU A 306 -1.82 -1.75 -10.27
N VAL A 307 -2.09 -2.18 -11.50
CA VAL A 307 -2.86 -1.42 -12.48
C VAL A 307 -4.22 -2.06 -12.72
N ARG A 308 -5.28 -1.27 -12.61
CA ARG A 308 -6.63 -1.68 -12.99
C ARG A 308 -7.21 -0.70 -14.00
N CYS A 309 -7.65 -1.22 -15.14
CA CYS A 309 -8.44 -0.47 -16.10
C CYS A 309 -9.91 -0.43 -15.68
N HIS A 310 -10.60 0.69 -15.89
CA HIS A 310 -11.99 0.85 -15.47
C HIS A 310 -12.99 0.44 -16.56
N GLU A 311 -13.56 1.37 -17.29
CA GLU A 311 -14.70 1.08 -18.15
C GLU A 311 -14.34 1.03 -19.64
N ALA A 312 -13.27 1.69 -20.06
CA ALA A 312 -12.82 1.73 -21.46
C ALA A 312 -11.46 1.08 -21.64
N PRO A 313 -11.23 0.31 -22.73
CA PRO A 313 -9.89 -0.19 -23.05
C PRO A 313 -8.90 0.96 -23.19
N PHE A 314 -7.69 0.79 -22.68
CA PHE A 314 -6.66 1.82 -22.71
C PHE A 314 -5.35 1.31 -23.28
N VAL A 315 -4.78 2.04 -24.25
CA VAL A 315 -3.43 1.74 -24.76
C VAL A 315 -2.39 2.35 -23.83
N LEU A 316 -1.60 1.51 -23.17
CA LEU A 316 -0.48 1.92 -22.35
C LEU A 316 0.83 1.77 -23.13
N GLU A 317 1.66 2.82 -23.15
CA GLU A 317 2.92 2.86 -23.90
C GLU A 317 4.13 2.90 -22.96
N HIS A 318 5.25 2.36 -23.43
CA HIS A 318 6.53 2.40 -22.70
C HIS A 318 6.94 3.84 -22.38
N GLY A 319 7.30 4.09 -21.12
CA GLY A 319 7.70 5.41 -20.64
C GLY A 319 6.54 6.35 -20.34
N GLN A 320 5.29 5.91 -20.51
CA GLN A 320 4.14 6.70 -20.08
C GLN A 320 4.14 6.83 -18.55
N ILE A 321 3.97 8.06 -18.05
CA ILE A 321 3.82 8.31 -16.60
C ILE A 321 2.51 7.69 -16.12
N VAL A 322 2.58 6.91 -15.05
CA VAL A 322 1.44 6.20 -14.48
C VAL A 322 1.17 6.56 -13.02
N GLY A 323 2.07 7.30 -12.39
CA GLY A 323 1.96 7.75 -11.02
C GLY A 323 3.06 8.75 -10.65
N ARG A 324 3.01 9.22 -9.42
CA ARG A 324 4.02 10.13 -8.86
C ARG A 324 4.39 9.67 -7.45
N LEU A 325 5.67 9.76 -7.11
CA LEU A 325 6.13 9.59 -5.75
C LEU A 325 6.19 10.96 -5.06
N VAL A 326 5.40 11.10 -4.01
CA VAL A 326 5.41 12.26 -3.13
C VAL A 326 6.36 11.96 -1.98
N TYR A 327 7.45 12.71 -1.89
CA TYR A 327 8.45 12.57 -0.84
C TYR A 327 8.05 13.37 0.40
N GLU A 328 8.36 12.81 1.56
CA GLU A 328 8.06 13.37 2.87
C GLU A 328 9.34 13.36 3.72
N ARG A 329 9.57 14.43 4.49
CA ARG A 329 10.64 14.44 5.49
C ARG A 329 10.30 13.50 6.62
N MET A 330 11.32 12.86 7.19
CA MET A 330 11.20 12.24 8.49
C MET A 330 11.28 13.31 9.59
N ALA A 331 10.53 13.13 10.67
CA ALA A 331 10.62 14.01 11.86
C ALA A 331 11.98 13.90 12.57
N GLU A 332 12.57 12.74 12.45
CA GLU A 332 13.94 12.41 12.86
C GLU A 332 14.43 11.20 12.05
N ARG A 333 15.74 11.01 11.99
CA ARG A 333 16.31 9.87 11.25
C ARG A 333 15.88 8.54 11.91
N PRO A 334 15.35 7.59 11.15
CA PRO A 334 14.99 6.27 11.66
C PRO A 334 16.20 5.50 12.21
N GLU A 335 16.03 4.79 13.32
CA GLU A 335 17.03 3.87 13.87
C GLU A 335 17.24 2.66 12.95
N THR A 336 16.20 2.24 12.23
CA THR A 336 16.24 1.09 11.31
C THR A 336 15.84 1.54 9.91
N LEU A 337 16.53 1.02 8.89
CA LEU A 337 16.26 1.30 7.48
C LEU A 337 15.67 0.08 6.80
N TYR A 338 14.84 0.35 5.78
CA TYR A 338 14.29 -0.70 4.93
C TYR A 338 15.41 -1.44 4.18
N GLY A 339 15.53 -2.74 4.35
CA GLY A 339 16.45 -3.60 3.61
C GLY A 339 17.43 -4.41 4.45
N ARG A 340 18.35 -3.78 5.20
CA ARG A 340 19.39 -4.51 5.93
C ARG A 340 18.92 -5.16 7.24
N GLU A 341 18.03 -4.51 7.95
CA GLU A 341 17.67 -4.87 9.33
C GLU A 341 16.28 -5.47 9.45
N ILE A 342 15.47 -5.29 8.42
CA ILE A 342 14.13 -5.88 8.32
C ILE A 342 14.14 -6.80 7.12
N SER A 343 13.74 -8.07 7.29
CA SER A 343 13.60 -9.02 6.19
C SER A 343 12.59 -8.49 5.17
N SER A 344 13.06 -7.66 4.24
CA SER A 344 12.21 -7.09 3.20
C SER A 344 12.15 -8.03 2.00
N ASN A 345 10.94 -8.39 1.59
CA ASN A 345 10.73 -9.22 0.41
C ASN A 345 10.97 -8.46 -0.91
N TYR A 346 11.29 -7.14 -0.86
CA TYR A 346 11.15 -6.26 -2.02
C TYR A 346 12.34 -5.33 -2.28
N GLN A 347 13.48 -5.50 -1.61
CA GLN A 347 14.72 -4.76 -1.90
C GLN A 347 15.32 -5.25 -3.22
N GLY A 348 15.72 -4.32 -4.13
CA GLY A 348 16.33 -4.67 -5.42
C GLY A 348 15.40 -5.41 -6.39
N GLN A 349 14.09 -5.29 -6.21
CA GLN A 349 13.11 -6.01 -7.03
C GLN A 349 12.95 -5.44 -8.43
N GLY A 350 12.64 -6.33 -9.38
CA GLY A 350 12.03 -6.03 -10.66
C GLY A 350 10.54 -6.38 -10.67
N LEU A 351 10.04 -6.87 -11.81
CA LEU A 351 8.68 -7.42 -11.93
C LEU A 351 8.50 -8.60 -10.96
N LYS A 352 7.56 -8.50 -10.02
CA LYS A 352 7.36 -9.51 -8.97
C LYS A 352 5.90 -9.57 -8.53
N LEU A 353 5.33 -10.77 -8.52
CA LEU A 353 4.01 -11.06 -7.98
C LEU A 353 3.96 -10.98 -6.45
N ALA A 354 2.78 -11.15 -5.87
CA ALA A 354 2.61 -11.28 -4.43
C ALA A 354 3.36 -12.52 -3.91
N LYS A 355 3.81 -12.44 -2.65
CA LYS A 355 4.67 -13.46 -2.02
C LYS A 355 4.07 -14.88 -1.95
N GLN A 356 2.76 -15.03 -2.19
CA GLN A 356 2.06 -16.30 -2.21
C GLN A 356 2.35 -17.12 -3.47
N PHE A 357 2.77 -16.46 -4.56
CA PHE A 357 3.01 -17.09 -5.85
C PHE A 357 4.47 -17.48 -6.05
N THR A 358 4.68 -18.63 -6.70
CA THR A 358 5.97 -19.03 -7.26
C THR A 358 6.03 -18.59 -8.72
N THR A 359 7.06 -17.84 -9.09
CA THR A 359 7.44 -17.65 -10.50
C THR A 359 8.47 -18.73 -10.83
N THR A 360 8.19 -19.51 -11.83
CA THR A 360 9.14 -20.51 -12.39
C THR A 360 10.40 -19.85 -12.93
#